data_d63d4f8a7510e90d25e1af0bcd001128
#
_entry.id   d63d4f8a7510e90d25e1af0bcd001128
#
_cell.length_a   1.000
_cell.length_b   1.000
_cell.length_c   1.000
_cell.angle_alpha   90.00
_cell.angle_beta   90.00
_cell.angle_gamma   90.00
#
_symmetry.space_group_name_H-M   'P 1'
#
loop_
_entity.id
_entity.type
_entity.pdbx_description
1 polymer ?
#
loop_
_entity_poly.entity_id
_entity_poly.type
_entity_poly.pdbx_seq_one_letter_code
_entity_poly.pdbx_strand_id
1 'polypeptide(L)'
;MVLYFPIMKTGGGNMANEDKKDFNAMLHKDTGMPKVQIITEEAIIKKYGGERMYFAPPITYDKIMKTVPYGKVITVGTIRDYLAKKNNADFTDPMTAGIFVSISAWASYQRSEEETPYWRTLKAHGELNAKYPGGIEVQKEKLEAEGHTIIQKGRKNIKYFVKDYE
;
A
#
# COMPACT_ATOMS: atom_id res chain seq x y z
N MET A 1 -15.49 7.30 24.07
CA MET A 1 -15.19 5.89 24.32
C MET A 1 -15.03 5.18 23.00
N VAL A 2 -13.90 4.59 22.81
CA VAL A 2 -13.64 3.82 21.59
C VAL A 2 -14.16 2.41 21.79
N LEU A 3 -15.13 2.03 20.99
CA LEU A 3 -15.59 0.67 20.99
C LEU A 3 -14.79 -0.10 19.98
N TYR A 4 -13.96 -0.95 20.48
CA TYR A 4 -13.21 -1.86 19.66
C TYR A 4 -14.03 -3.12 19.43
N PHE A 5 -14.22 -3.47 18.16
CA PHE A 5 -15.00 -4.65 17.80
C PHE A 5 -14.11 -5.74 17.26
N PRO A 6 -13.83 -6.74 18.06
CA PRO A 6 -13.00 -7.88 17.60
C PRO A 6 -13.58 -8.64 16.41
N ILE A 7 -14.83 -8.48 16.15
CA ILE A 7 -15.51 -9.05 15.00
C ILE A 7 -14.92 -8.66 13.65
N MET A 8 -14.22 -7.56 13.61
CA MET A 8 -13.53 -7.12 12.39
C MET A 8 -12.47 -8.10 11.92
N LYS A 9 -12.21 -9.11 12.72
CA LYS A 9 -11.22 -10.14 12.44
C LYS A 9 -11.72 -11.26 11.53
N THR A 10 -12.95 -11.21 11.11
CA THR A 10 -13.56 -12.34 10.39
C THR A 10 -13.29 -12.34 8.89
N GLY A 11 -12.61 -11.37 8.37
CA GLY A 11 -12.50 -11.23 6.92
C GLY A 11 -11.18 -11.60 6.28
N GLY A 12 -10.16 -11.91 7.01
CA GLY A 12 -8.86 -12.12 6.39
C GLY A 12 -8.13 -13.30 6.99
N GLY A 13 -7.75 -14.22 6.17
CA GLY A 13 -7.15 -15.48 6.59
C GLY A 13 -5.92 -15.41 7.50
N ASN A 14 -5.36 -14.23 7.79
CA ASN A 14 -4.16 -14.12 8.63
C ASN A 14 -4.21 -12.97 9.63
N MET A 15 -5.38 -12.40 9.88
CA MET A 15 -5.49 -11.29 10.82
C MET A 15 -5.01 -11.62 12.23
N ALA A 16 -5.22 -12.85 12.67
CA ALA A 16 -4.77 -13.29 13.99
C ALA A 16 -3.25 -13.27 14.16
N ASN A 17 -2.50 -13.49 13.10
CA ASN A 17 -1.03 -13.40 13.13
C ASN A 17 -0.55 -11.95 12.99
N GLU A 18 -1.23 -11.16 12.17
CA GLU A 18 -0.89 -9.76 11.96
C GLU A 18 -1.16 -8.92 13.21
N ASP A 19 -2.21 -9.24 13.98
CA ASP A 19 -2.51 -8.55 15.23
C ASP A 19 -1.40 -8.64 16.28
N LYS A 20 -0.48 -9.61 16.15
CA LYS A 20 0.62 -9.80 17.11
C LYS A 20 1.85 -8.94 16.82
N LYS A 21 1.92 -8.32 15.65
CA LYS A 21 3.04 -7.49 15.25
C LYS A 21 2.78 -6.03 15.63
N ASP A 22 3.83 -5.34 16.04
CA ASP A 22 3.76 -3.89 16.27
C ASP A 22 4.12 -3.16 14.97
N PHE A 23 3.10 -2.87 14.17
CA PHE A 23 3.29 -2.23 12.87
C PHE A 23 3.75 -0.77 13.00
N ASN A 24 3.39 -0.07 14.07
CA ASN A 24 3.88 1.28 14.29
C ASN A 24 5.37 1.28 14.62
N ALA A 25 5.86 0.30 15.35
CA ALA A 25 7.29 0.13 15.55
C ALA A 25 8.00 -0.19 14.23
N MET A 26 7.41 -1.05 13.40
CA MET A 26 7.95 -1.37 12.07
C MET A 26 7.98 -0.15 11.16
N LEU A 27 6.96 0.69 11.24
CA LEU A 27 6.85 1.90 10.42
C LEU A 27 8.02 2.87 10.69
N HIS A 28 8.45 2.96 11.93
CA HIS A 28 9.50 3.90 12.36
C HIS A 28 10.88 3.28 12.50
N LYS A 29 11.01 1.99 12.23
CA LYS A 29 12.29 1.29 12.36
C LYS A 29 13.31 1.82 11.34
N ASP A 30 14.55 2.04 11.83
CA ASP A 30 15.65 2.34 10.94
C ASP A 30 16.04 1.08 10.16
N THR A 31 15.92 1.15 8.85
CA THR A 31 16.19 0.03 7.94
C THR A 31 17.38 0.32 7.02
N GLY A 32 18.16 1.36 7.32
CA GLY A 32 19.26 1.80 6.46
C GLY A 32 18.77 2.54 5.21
N MET A 33 17.54 3.01 5.21
CA MET A 33 16.93 3.74 4.10
C MET A 33 16.72 5.21 4.49
N PRO A 34 16.64 6.14 3.52
CA PRO A 34 16.65 5.91 2.08
C PRO A 34 18.02 5.59 1.51
N LYS A 35 18.05 4.91 0.38
CA LYS A 35 19.30 4.62 -0.34
C LYS A 35 19.04 4.38 -1.83
N VAL A 36 20.10 4.53 -2.63
CA VAL A 36 20.10 4.12 -4.04
C VAL A 36 21.05 2.94 -4.17
N GLN A 37 20.59 1.90 -4.83
CA GLN A 37 21.40 0.73 -5.15
C GLN A 37 21.57 0.64 -6.66
N ILE A 38 22.79 0.34 -7.10
CA ILE A 38 23.05 0.13 -8.52
C ILE A 38 22.80 -1.34 -8.85
N ILE A 39 21.90 -1.57 -9.77
CA ILE A 39 21.50 -2.91 -10.21
C ILE A 39 22.42 -3.35 -11.35
N THR A 40 22.83 -4.62 -11.32
CA THR A 40 23.71 -5.20 -12.34
C THR A 40 23.00 -6.21 -13.22
N GLU A 41 21.80 -6.65 -12.85
CA GLU A 41 21.03 -7.62 -13.63
C GLU A 41 20.37 -6.95 -14.83
N GLU A 42 20.84 -7.31 -16.04
CA GLU A 42 20.33 -6.72 -17.28
C GLU A 42 18.82 -6.82 -17.46
N ALA A 43 18.23 -7.95 -17.04
CA ALA A 43 16.80 -8.16 -17.17
C ALA A 43 15.99 -7.14 -16.34
N ILE A 44 16.47 -6.81 -15.14
CA ILE A 44 15.84 -5.84 -14.26
C ILE A 44 16.04 -4.42 -14.80
N ILE A 45 17.26 -4.11 -15.23
CA ILE A 45 17.58 -2.80 -15.83
C ILE A 45 16.68 -2.54 -17.03
N LYS A 46 16.53 -3.52 -17.91
CA LYS A 46 15.66 -3.41 -19.08
C LYS A 46 14.19 -3.26 -18.71
N LYS A 47 13.74 -4.03 -17.71
CA LYS A 47 12.34 -4.02 -17.29
C LYS A 47 11.93 -2.68 -16.69
N TYR A 48 12.80 -2.06 -15.89
CA TYR A 48 12.47 -0.84 -15.15
C TYR A 48 13.11 0.44 -15.70
N GLY A 49 13.89 0.33 -16.76
CA GLY A 49 14.38 1.50 -17.48
C GLY A 49 15.67 2.11 -16.96
N GLY A 50 16.44 1.41 -16.13
CA GLY A 50 17.73 1.88 -15.66
C GLY A 50 18.30 1.09 -14.50
N GLU A 51 19.50 1.46 -14.09
CA GLU A 51 20.28 0.74 -13.06
C GLU A 51 20.12 1.31 -11.66
N ARG A 52 19.61 2.53 -11.52
CA ARG A 52 19.51 3.22 -10.23
C ARG A 52 18.18 2.91 -9.55
N MET A 53 18.23 2.01 -8.58
CA MET A 53 17.04 1.61 -7.82
C MET A 53 17.00 2.31 -6.46
N TYR A 54 15.89 3.01 -6.20
CA TYR A 54 15.68 3.75 -4.96
C TYR A 54 14.92 2.90 -3.95
N PHE A 55 15.32 3.01 -2.68
CA PHE A 55 14.62 2.42 -1.55
C PHE A 55 14.20 3.53 -0.59
N ALA A 56 12.91 3.65 -0.33
CA ALA A 56 12.39 4.56 0.68
C ALA A 56 11.99 3.78 1.94
N PRO A 57 12.13 4.38 3.12
CA PRO A 57 11.67 3.72 4.36
C PRO A 57 10.13 3.68 4.43
N PRO A 58 9.56 2.78 5.25
CA PRO A 58 8.11 2.66 5.36
C PRO A 58 7.40 3.96 5.70
N ILE A 59 7.98 4.78 6.56
CA ILE A 59 7.38 6.05 6.98
C ILE A 59 7.17 7.01 5.80
N THR A 60 8.02 6.94 4.78
CA THR A 60 7.87 7.75 3.57
C THR A 60 6.59 7.39 2.82
N TYR A 61 6.30 6.10 2.70
CA TYR A 61 5.07 5.64 2.09
C TYR A 61 3.85 6.08 2.88
N ASP A 62 3.90 5.98 4.20
CA ASP A 62 2.82 6.40 5.08
C ASP A 62 2.51 7.90 4.90
N LYS A 63 3.54 8.73 4.86
CA LYS A 63 3.36 10.18 4.66
C LYS A 63 2.71 10.51 3.31
N ILE A 64 3.09 9.81 2.25
CA ILE A 64 2.48 10.00 0.93
C ILE A 64 1.03 9.53 0.93
N MET A 65 0.77 8.34 1.50
CA MET A 65 -0.57 7.78 1.58
C MET A 65 -1.54 8.69 2.36
N LYS A 66 -1.05 9.37 3.38
CA LYS A 66 -1.83 10.35 4.14
C LYS A 66 -2.29 11.55 3.30
N THR A 67 -1.59 11.86 2.21
CA THR A 67 -1.93 13.03 1.38
C THR A 67 -3.05 12.76 0.38
N VAL A 68 -3.44 11.51 0.18
CA VAL A 68 -4.50 11.18 -0.78
C VAL A 68 -5.85 11.64 -0.22
N PRO A 69 -6.51 12.60 -0.86
CA PRO A 69 -7.72 13.18 -0.30
C PRO A 69 -8.94 12.27 -0.45
N TYR A 70 -9.96 12.58 0.32
CA TYR A 70 -11.26 11.90 0.27
C TYR A 70 -11.79 11.88 -1.18
N GLY A 71 -12.28 10.74 -1.60
CA GLY A 71 -12.83 10.57 -2.94
C GLY A 71 -11.81 10.39 -4.05
N LYS A 72 -10.52 10.36 -3.70
CA LYS A 72 -9.45 10.13 -4.65
C LYS A 72 -8.72 8.83 -4.34
N VAL A 73 -8.06 8.27 -5.35
CA VAL A 73 -7.24 7.07 -5.21
C VAL A 73 -5.90 7.27 -5.90
N ILE A 74 -4.92 6.48 -5.48
CA ILE A 74 -3.60 6.44 -6.09
C ILE A 74 -3.16 4.98 -6.17
N THR A 75 -2.28 4.65 -7.10
CA THR A 75 -1.68 3.31 -7.15
C THR A 75 -0.30 3.32 -6.50
N VAL A 76 0.14 2.16 -6.03
CA VAL A 76 1.50 2.00 -5.50
C VAL A 76 2.54 2.36 -6.59
N GLY A 77 2.24 2.03 -7.85
CA GLY A 77 3.09 2.39 -8.98
C GLY A 77 3.32 3.89 -9.11
N THR A 78 2.26 4.68 -8.93
CA THR A 78 2.36 6.14 -8.96
C THR A 78 3.26 6.67 -7.83
N ILE A 79 3.14 6.10 -6.63
CA ILE A 79 4.01 6.45 -5.50
C ILE A 79 5.46 6.14 -5.84
N ARG A 80 5.73 4.95 -6.40
CA ARG A 80 7.08 4.56 -6.80
C ARG A 80 7.68 5.51 -7.82
N ASP A 81 6.91 5.88 -8.83
CA ASP A 81 7.38 6.81 -9.88
C ASP A 81 7.69 8.18 -9.32
N TYR A 82 6.86 8.68 -8.44
CA TYR A 82 7.09 9.96 -7.75
C TYR A 82 8.38 9.93 -6.95
N LEU A 83 8.60 8.88 -6.17
CA LEU A 83 9.80 8.74 -5.35
C LEU A 83 11.07 8.63 -6.19
N ALA A 84 11.03 7.88 -7.27
CA ALA A 84 12.17 7.75 -8.17
C ALA A 84 12.55 9.09 -8.79
N LYS A 85 11.58 9.81 -9.31
CA LYS A 85 11.80 11.13 -9.91
C LYS A 85 12.36 12.15 -8.92
N LYS A 86 11.80 12.17 -7.72
CA LYS A 86 12.22 13.09 -6.67
C LYS A 86 13.67 12.84 -6.23
N ASN A 87 14.16 11.62 -6.34
CA ASN A 87 15.45 11.20 -5.82
C ASN A 87 16.47 10.87 -6.94
N ASN A 88 16.22 11.31 -8.15
CA ASN A 88 17.09 11.07 -9.31
C ASN A 88 17.46 9.60 -9.50
N ALA A 89 16.48 8.73 -9.30
CA ALA A 89 16.61 7.29 -9.54
C ALA A 89 15.80 6.89 -10.77
N ASP A 90 16.14 5.74 -11.33
CA ASP A 90 15.44 5.25 -12.51
C ASP A 90 14.13 4.57 -12.13
N PHE A 91 14.10 3.91 -10.96
CA PHE A 91 12.89 3.31 -10.43
C PHE A 91 13.01 3.09 -8.93
N THR A 92 11.88 2.88 -8.27
CA THR A 92 11.80 2.53 -6.85
C THR A 92 11.53 1.04 -6.73
N ASP A 93 12.20 0.37 -5.79
CA ASP A 93 12.03 -1.07 -5.59
C ASP A 93 10.56 -1.45 -5.39
N PRO A 94 9.99 -2.26 -6.29
CA PRO A 94 8.57 -2.62 -6.20
C PRO A 94 8.24 -3.58 -5.06
N MET A 95 9.19 -4.42 -4.66
CA MET A 95 8.95 -5.41 -3.60
C MET A 95 8.77 -4.72 -2.24
N THR A 96 9.71 -3.87 -1.85
CA THR A 96 9.60 -3.15 -0.57
C THR A 96 8.44 -2.15 -0.60
N ALA A 97 8.14 -1.56 -1.74
CA ALA A 97 6.98 -0.68 -1.87
C ALA A 97 5.69 -1.41 -1.47
N GLY A 98 5.46 -2.60 -2.01
CA GLY A 98 4.30 -3.41 -1.67
C GLY A 98 4.24 -3.79 -0.18
N ILE A 99 5.38 -4.17 0.40
CA ILE A 99 5.47 -4.49 1.83
C ILE A 99 5.18 -3.26 2.69
N PHE A 100 5.75 -2.12 2.33
CA PHE A 100 5.68 -0.90 3.15
C PHE A 100 4.32 -0.23 3.13
N VAL A 101 3.59 -0.27 2.01
CA VAL A 101 2.20 0.21 2.01
C VAL A 101 1.31 -0.66 2.89
N SER A 102 1.58 -1.96 2.95
CA SER A 102 0.86 -2.86 3.85
C SER A 102 1.18 -2.57 5.32
N ILE A 103 2.45 -2.32 5.64
CA ILE A 103 2.85 -1.91 7.00
C ILE A 103 2.15 -0.60 7.38
N SER A 104 2.09 0.37 6.48
CA SER A 104 1.39 1.64 6.72
C SER A 104 -0.08 1.40 7.03
N ALA A 105 -0.75 0.54 6.26
CA ALA A 105 -2.16 0.20 6.48
C ALA A 105 -2.39 -0.41 7.86
N TRP A 106 -1.61 -1.41 8.23
CA TRP A 106 -1.74 -2.08 9.53
C TRP A 106 -1.35 -1.17 10.68
N ALA A 107 -0.33 -0.33 10.52
CA ALA A 107 0.05 0.66 11.53
C ALA A 107 -1.10 1.63 11.80
N SER A 108 -1.75 2.11 10.74
CA SER A 108 -2.93 2.98 10.88
C SER A 108 -4.08 2.27 11.60
N TYR A 109 -4.33 1.02 11.23
CA TYR A 109 -5.37 0.20 11.86
C TYR A 109 -5.13 0.03 13.37
N GLN A 110 -3.88 -0.09 13.78
CA GLN A 110 -3.50 -0.26 15.19
C GLN A 110 -3.49 1.04 15.98
N ARG A 111 -3.42 2.19 15.31
CA ARG A 111 -3.43 3.51 15.98
C ARG A 111 -4.86 3.98 16.24
N SER A 112 -5.02 4.78 17.27
CA SER A 112 -6.28 5.49 17.55
C SER A 112 -6.32 6.90 16.96
N GLU A 113 -5.17 7.43 16.55
CA GLU A 113 -5.03 8.80 16.04
C GLU A 113 -4.19 8.80 14.76
N GLU A 114 -4.19 9.92 14.05
CA GLU A 114 -3.41 10.12 12.83
C GLU A 114 -3.63 9.00 11.80
N GLU A 115 -4.89 8.75 11.48
CA GLU A 115 -5.28 7.75 10.51
C GLU A 115 -4.63 7.98 9.15
N THR A 116 -4.10 6.89 8.56
CA THR A 116 -3.69 6.88 7.17
C THR A 116 -4.82 6.26 6.35
N PRO A 117 -5.42 6.99 5.40
CA PRO A 117 -6.51 6.43 4.59
C PRO A 117 -5.96 5.43 3.58
N TYR A 118 -5.46 4.31 4.07
CA TYR A 118 -4.74 3.30 3.28
C TYR A 118 -5.59 2.71 2.15
N TRP A 119 -6.91 2.66 2.32
CA TRP A 119 -7.82 2.11 1.31
C TRP A 119 -7.81 2.89 0.01
N ARG A 120 -7.29 4.11 0.00
CA ARG A 120 -7.15 4.96 -1.20
C ARG A 120 -5.90 4.64 -2.01
N THR A 121 -5.02 3.75 -1.51
CA THR A 121 -3.82 3.30 -2.23
C THR A 121 -4.06 1.91 -2.79
N LEU A 122 -4.06 1.82 -4.11
CA LEU A 122 -4.43 0.63 -4.86
C LEU A 122 -3.20 -0.09 -5.41
N LYS A 123 -3.35 -1.37 -5.73
CA LYS A 123 -2.37 -2.12 -6.49
C LYS A 123 -2.41 -1.68 -7.97
N ALA A 124 -1.54 -2.26 -8.77
CA ALA A 124 -1.52 -2.03 -10.21
C ALA A 124 -2.91 -2.21 -10.83
N HIS A 125 -3.21 -1.41 -11.83
CA HIS A 125 -4.48 -1.42 -12.55
C HIS A 125 -5.71 -1.05 -11.72
N GLY A 126 -5.48 -0.49 -10.53
CA GLY A 126 -6.57 -0.10 -9.64
C GLY A 126 -7.12 -1.25 -8.80
N GLU A 127 -6.38 -2.34 -8.68
CA GLU A 127 -6.80 -3.52 -7.92
C GLU A 127 -6.80 -3.25 -6.41
N LEU A 128 -7.84 -3.76 -5.73
CA LEU A 128 -7.93 -3.74 -4.28
C LEU A 128 -6.89 -4.70 -3.67
N ASN A 129 -6.45 -4.40 -2.47
CA ASN A 129 -5.36 -5.13 -1.80
C ASN A 129 -5.88 -6.02 -0.67
N ALA A 130 -5.86 -7.33 -0.89
CA ALA A 130 -6.32 -8.31 0.11
C ALA A 130 -5.47 -8.34 1.39
N LYS A 131 -4.29 -7.75 1.37
CA LYS A 131 -3.38 -7.72 2.54
C LYS A 131 -3.67 -6.58 3.51
N TYR A 132 -4.54 -5.65 3.15
CA TYR A 132 -4.94 -4.57 4.03
C TYR A 132 -5.85 -5.09 5.16
N PRO A 133 -5.90 -4.36 6.30
CA PRO A 133 -6.80 -4.73 7.41
C PRO A 133 -8.24 -4.93 6.94
N GLY A 134 -8.83 -6.08 7.29
CA GLY A 134 -10.18 -6.44 6.87
C GLY A 134 -10.29 -6.99 5.46
N GLY A 135 -9.20 -7.01 4.69
CA GLY A 135 -9.15 -7.57 3.34
C GLY A 135 -9.96 -6.78 2.31
N ILE A 136 -10.31 -7.45 1.23
CA ILE A 136 -11.02 -6.83 0.10
C ILE A 136 -12.35 -6.20 0.51
N GLU A 137 -13.12 -6.87 1.35
CA GLU A 137 -14.46 -6.39 1.70
C GLU A 137 -14.45 -5.07 2.43
N VAL A 138 -13.55 -4.89 3.39
CA VAL A 138 -13.45 -3.63 4.14
C VAL A 138 -12.96 -2.50 3.24
N GLN A 139 -11.97 -2.77 2.40
CA GLN A 139 -11.48 -1.78 1.45
C GLN A 139 -12.58 -1.36 0.48
N LYS A 140 -13.32 -2.33 -0.06
CA LYS A 140 -14.45 -2.09 -0.96
C LYS A 140 -15.49 -1.18 -0.30
N GLU A 141 -15.89 -1.51 0.92
CA GLU A 141 -16.85 -0.72 1.69
C GLU A 141 -16.42 0.74 1.84
N LYS A 142 -15.17 0.94 2.24
CA LYS A 142 -14.62 2.29 2.42
C LYS A 142 -14.54 3.07 1.12
N LEU A 143 -14.16 2.43 0.03
CA LEU A 143 -14.08 3.07 -1.28
C LEU A 143 -15.48 3.39 -1.82
N GLU A 144 -16.44 2.49 -1.67
CA GLU A 144 -17.82 2.74 -2.07
C GLU A 144 -18.44 3.90 -1.27
N ALA A 145 -18.13 3.99 0.02
CA ALA A 145 -18.58 5.10 0.85
C ALA A 145 -18.03 6.46 0.37
N GLU A 146 -16.90 6.45 -0.33
CA GLU A 146 -16.30 7.66 -0.92
C GLU A 146 -16.74 7.89 -2.37
N GLY A 147 -17.68 7.12 -2.87
CA GLY A 147 -18.27 7.32 -4.19
C GLY A 147 -17.64 6.50 -5.32
N HIS A 148 -16.73 5.59 -5.00
CA HIS A 148 -16.12 4.74 -6.02
C HIS A 148 -17.00 3.55 -6.37
N THR A 149 -16.91 3.10 -7.62
CA THR A 149 -17.56 1.88 -8.08
C THR A 149 -16.51 0.78 -8.16
N ILE A 150 -16.81 -0.37 -7.56
CA ILE A 150 -15.92 -1.53 -7.55
C ILE A 150 -16.42 -2.55 -8.58
N ILE A 151 -15.53 -3.00 -9.46
CA ILE A 151 -15.84 -4.00 -10.48
C ILE A 151 -15.08 -5.29 -10.21
N GLN A 152 -15.66 -6.40 -10.63
CA GLN A 152 -15.05 -7.73 -10.55
C GLN A 152 -14.52 -8.15 -11.91
N LYS A 153 -13.37 -8.82 -11.93
CA LYS A 153 -12.81 -9.44 -13.13
C LYS A 153 -12.29 -10.84 -12.80
N GLY A 154 -12.37 -11.74 -13.76
CA GLY A 154 -11.85 -13.10 -13.64
C GLY A 154 -12.95 -14.14 -13.47
N ARG A 155 -12.61 -15.41 -13.73
CA ARG A 155 -13.53 -16.57 -13.60
C ARG A 155 -13.19 -17.44 -12.41
N LYS A 156 -11.93 -17.92 -12.32
CA LYS A 156 -11.43 -18.73 -11.21
C LYS A 156 -10.82 -17.88 -10.12
N ASN A 157 -9.99 -16.90 -10.51
CA ASN A 157 -9.38 -15.94 -9.60
C ASN A 157 -10.09 -14.61 -9.76
N ILE A 158 -11.10 -14.38 -8.94
CA ILE A 158 -11.85 -13.13 -8.99
C ILE A 158 -11.03 -12.05 -8.29
N LYS A 159 -10.82 -10.95 -9.00
CA LYS A 159 -10.15 -9.76 -8.49
C LYS A 159 -11.09 -8.56 -8.55
N TYR A 160 -10.85 -7.62 -7.68
CA TYR A 160 -11.70 -6.42 -7.53
C TYR A 160 -10.88 -5.18 -7.85
N PHE A 161 -11.48 -4.28 -8.59
CA PHE A 161 -10.82 -3.07 -9.10
C PHE A 161 -11.70 -1.86 -8.91
N VAL A 162 -11.09 -0.70 -8.70
CA VAL A 162 -11.80 0.58 -8.76
C VAL A 162 -12.01 0.92 -10.23
N LYS A 163 -13.26 1.17 -10.61
CA LYS A 163 -13.59 1.63 -11.96
C LYS A 163 -13.09 3.06 -12.14
N ASP A 164 -12.47 3.33 -13.29
CA ASP A 164 -11.97 4.66 -13.63
C ASP A 164 -11.01 5.24 -12.57
N TYR A 165 -10.06 4.42 -12.15
CA TYR A 165 -9.11 4.79 -11.10
C TYR A 165 -8.07 5.84 -11.51
N GLU A 166 -7.92 6.10 -12.79
CA GLU A 166 -6.97 7.08 -13.33
C GLU A 166 -7.44 8.53 -13.19
#